data_6e6dcb632cf713e2d350d8f5d9d06c6d
#
_entry.id   6e6dcb632cf713e2d350d8f5d9d06c6d
#
_cell.length_a   1.000
_cell.length_b   1.000
_cell.length_c   1.000
_cell.angle_alpha   90.00
_cell.angle_beta   90.00
_cell.angle_gamma   90.00
#
_symmetry.space_group_name_H-M   'P 1'
#
loop_
_entity.id
_entity.type
_entity.pdbx_description
1 polymer ?
#
loop_
_entity_poly.entity_id
_entity_poly.type
_entity_poly.pdbx_seq_one_letter_code
_entity_poly.pdbx_strand_id
1 'polypeptide(L)'
;DVGIPNFHVAFPFFMPLAKPDIERFWEDLANAAPEARWVHYAHPRCGPPLTGIDYTRLAKLFPEQFIGSKLATSVIGELTEIMNNSGHLAHFTTDPSMVVGMMLGAKGCYSYWVNTLPRWHIQYMNACKEGNWDKATQYHKKLINWESKNLNSIRDAGYRHGIVGKARADLTGWLEDSGITRAPYYPVSDQLKRDLKHTLVDELVVADSQLSTAARQGISSVKSGHSSRRKLS
;
A
#
# COMPACT_ATOMS: atom_id res chain seq x y z
N ASP A 1 -7.86 -0.24 -26.96
CA ASP A 1 -8.76 -0.58 -25.86
C ASP A 1 -8.24 -1.83 -25.15
N VAL A 2 -7.90 -1.71 -23.87
CA VAL A 2 -7.34 -2.82 -23.06
C VAL A 2 -8.36 -3.38 -22.06
N GLY A 3 -9.62 -2.93 -22.13
CA GLY A 3 -10.73 -3.44 -21.30
C GLY A 3 -10.61 -3.17 -19.79
N ILE A 4 -9.86 -2.16 -19.36
CA ILE A 4 -9.72 -1.80 -17.96
C ILE A 4 -10.78 -0.73 -17.62
N PRO A 5 -11.80 -1.05 -16.81
CA PRO A 5 -12.90 -0.11 -16.52
C PRO A 5 -12.64 0.81 -15.31
N ASN A 6 -11.68 0.45 -14.43
CA ASN A 6 -11.45 1.19 -13.18
C ASN A 6 -10.04 1.74 -13.12
N PHE A 7 -9.91 2.98 -12.72
CA PHE A 7 -8.64 3.69 -12.67
C PHE A 7 -8.39 4.32 -11.31
N HIS A 8 -7.11 4.32 -10.90
CA HIS A 8 -6.61 5.20 -9.86
C HIS A 8 -6.21 6.53 -10.49
N VAL A 9 -6.75 7.62 -9.96
CA VAL A 9 -6.51 8.97 -10.45
C VAL A 9 -6.01 9.84 -9.32
N ALA A 10 -4.83 10.45 -9.49
CA ALA A 10 -4.29 11.46 -8.59
C ALA A 10 -4.38 12.83 -9.26
N PHE A 11 -4.49 13.89 -8.46
CA PHE A 11 -4.35 15.26 -8.97
C PHE A 11 -2.92 15.53 -9.43
N PRO A 12 -2.71 16.55 -10.28
CA PRO A 12 -1.38 16.97 -10.66
C PRO A 12 -0.50 17.29 -9.44
N PHE A 13 0.74 16.79 -9.44
CA PHE A 13 1.64 16.96 -8.29
C PHE A 13 2.49 18.23 -8.39
N PHE A 14 2.68 18.78 -9.60
CA PHE A 14 3.54 19.93 -9.83
C PHE A 14 2.82 21.25 -9.55
N MET A 15 1.55 21.36 -9.97
CA MET A 15 0.70 22.53 -9.70
C MET A 15 -0.58 22.06 -9.03
N PRO A 16 -0.73 22.27 -7.71
CA PRO A 16 -1.95 21.91 -7.00
C PRO A 16 -3.17 22.61 -7.59
N LEU A 17 -4.27 21.89 -7.72
CA LEU A 17 -5.53 22.42 -8.17
C LEU A 17 -6.13 23.36 -7.12
N ALA A 18 -6.75 24.45 -7.55
CA ALA A 18 -7.65 25.21 -6.71
C ALA A 18 -9.03 24.53 -6.64
N LYS A 19 -9.85 24.89 -5.65
CA LYS A 19 -11.19 24.27 -5.49
C LYS A 19 -12.05 24.29 -6.76
N PRO A 20 -12.13 25.38 -7.53
CA PRO A 20 -12.90 25.40 -8.78
C PRO A 20 -12.36 24.44 -9.85
N ASP A 21 -11.03 24.20 -9.85
CA ASP A 21 -10.37 23.36 -10.85
C ASP A 21 -10.65 21.87 -10.62
N ILE A 22 -10.99 21.49 -9.38
CA ILE A 22 -11.23 20.07 -9.02
C ILE A 22 -12.42 19.51 -9.79
N GLU A 23 -13.54 20.23 -9.85
CA GLU A 23 -14.72 19.75 -10.56
C GLU A 23 -14.46 19.65 -12.05
N ARG A 24 -13.83 20.68 -12.62
CA ARG A 24 -13.44 20.67 -14.03
C ARG A 24 -12.49 19.53 -14.37
N PHE A 25 -11.54 19.23 -13.49
CA PHE A 25 -10.62 18.09 -13.67
C PHE A 25 -11.37 16.76 -13.79
N TRP A 26 -12.39 16.53 -12.93
CA TRP A 26 -13.20 15.33 -13.01
C TRP A 26 -14.17 15.34 -14.19
N GLU A 27 -14.70 16.51 -14.56
CA GLU A 27 -15.55 16.67 -15.74
C GLU A 27 -14.78 16.36 -17.04
N ASP A 28 -13.56 16.88 -17.18
CA ASP A 28 -12.71 16.58 -18.34
C ASP A 28 -12.38 15.08 -18.43
N LEU A 29 -12.14 14.41 -17.29
CA LEU A 29 -11.97 12.96 -17.25
C LEU A 29 -13.24 12.20 -17.63
N ALA A 30 -14.40 12.62 -17.14
CA ALA A 30 -15.69 12.02 -17.46
C ALA A 30 -15.98 12.09 -18.97
N ASN A 31 -15.69 13.23 -19.58
CA ASN A 31 -15.86 13.43 -21.01
C ASN A 31 -14.86 12.60 -21.84
N ALA A 32 -13.60 12.50 -21.36
CA ALA A 32 -12.57 11.75 -22.08
C ALA A 32 -12.75 10.22 -21.99
N ALA A 33 -13.35 9.71 -20.91
CA ALA A 33 -13.54 8.29 -20.68
C ALA A 33 -14.88 8.00 -19.97
N PRO A 34 -16.02 8.11 -20.70
CA PRO A 34 -17.36 8.04 -20.10
C PRO A 34 -17.68 6.70 -19.45
N GLU A 35 -17.08 5.61 -19.91
CA GLU A 35 -17.26 4.26 -19.33
C GLU A 35 -16.31 3.96 -18.16
N ALA A 36 -15.39 4.87 -17.85
CA ALA A 36 -14.39 4.65 -16.80
C ALA A 36 -14.96 4.98 -15.42
N ARG A 37 -14.53 4.21 -14.42
CA ARG A 37 -14.79 4.49 -13.00
C ARG A 37 -13.51 4.85 -12.30
N TRP A 38 -13.57 5.74 -11.32
CA TRP A 38 -12.38 6.30 -10.68
C TRP A 38 -12.37 6.11 -9.17
N VAL A 39 -11.18 5.76 -8.69
CA VAL A 39 -10.81 5.82 -7.29
C VAL A 39 -9.80 6.97 -7.15
N HIS A 40 -10.16 8.03 -6.45
CA HIS A 40 -9.24 9.15 -6.22
C HIS A 40 -8.06 8.71 -5.35
N TYR A 41 -6.84 8.91 -5.81
CA TYR A 41 -5.65 8.71 -5.00
C TYR A 41 -5.31 9.99 -4.25
N ALA A 42 -5.78 10.10 -3.00
CA ALA A 42 -5.47 11.22 -2.11
C ALA A 42 -4.02 11.12 -1.61
N HIS A 43 -3.08 11.43 -2.50
CA HIS A 43 -1.65 11.40 -2.18
C HIS A 43 -1.21 12.78 -1.67
N PRO A 44 -0.44 12.88 -0.55
CA PRO A 44 -0.05 14.17 0.04
C PRO A 44 0.70 15.12 -0.89
N ARG A 45 1.32 14.60 -1.96
CA ARG A 45 2.01 15.40 -2.99
C ARG A 45 1.12 15.84 -4.14
N CYS A 46 -0.14 15.44 -4.18
CA CYS A 46 -1.00 15.60 -5.34
C CYS A 46 -2.26 16.36 -4.93
N GLY A 47 -2.30 17.65 -5.22
CA GLY A 47 -3.45 18.51 -5.06
C GLY A 47 -3.86 18.81 -3.63
N PRO A 48 -4.94 19.52 -3.42
CA PRO A 48 -5.45 19.75 -2.08
C PRO A 48 -6.09 18.47 -1.53
N PRO A 49 -6.03 18.25 -0.19
CA PRO A 49 -6.80 17.19 0.45
C PRO A 49 -8.30 17.44 0.25
N LEU A 50 -9.05 16.38 0.02
CA LEU A 50 -10.51 16.41 -0.05
C LEU A 50 -11.11 15.97 1.27
N THR A 51 -12.19 16.65 1.68
CA THR A 51 -13.01 16.28 2.82
C THR A 51 -14.05 15.24 2.42
N GLY A 52 -14.74 14.61 3.40
CA GLY A 52 -15.85 13.71 3.12
C GLY A 52 -17.02 14.41 2.43
N ILE A 53 -17.22 15.71 2.69
CA ILE A 53 -18.21 16.54 1.99
C ILE A 53 -17.83 16.71 0.52
N ASP A 54 -16.55 16.97 0.23
CA ASP A 54 -16.06 17.06 -1.16
C ASP A 54 -16.25 15.73 -1.90
N TYR A 55 -15.95 14.60 -1.27
CA TYR A 55 -16.17 13.27 -1.84
C TYR A 55 -17.64 13.00 -2.14
N THR A 56 -18.53 13.33 -1.22
CA THR A 56 -19.97 13.20 -1.44
C THR A 56 -20.48 14.09 -2.57
N ARG A 57 -19.94 15.31 -2.69
CA ARG A 57 -20.26 16.22 -3.79
C ARG A 57 -19.81 15.66 -5.13
N LEU A 58 -18.58 15.18 -5.23
CA LEU A 58 -18.06 14.57 -6.46
C LEU A 58 -18.86 13.32 -6.86
N ALA A 59 -19.23 12.47 -5.90
CA ALA A 59 -20.08 11.31 -6.19
C ALA A 59 -21.48 11.68 -6.67
N LYS A 60 -22.03 12.82 -6.26
CA LYS A 60 -23.31 13.33 -6.81
C LYS A 60 -23.17 13.88 -8.20
N LEU A 61 -22.04 14.50 -8.53
CA LEU A 61 -21.77 15.03 -9.87
C LEU A 61 -21.45 13.91 -10.88
N PHE A 62 -20.78 12.85 -10.42
CA PHE A 62 -20.32 11.73 -11.25
C PHE A 62 -20.73 10.37 -10.65
N PRO A 63 -22.06 10.08 -10.54
CA PRO A 63 -22.57 8.97 -9.72
C PRO A 63 -22.11 7.59 -10.20
N GLU A 64 -21.93 7.39 -11.51
CA GLU A 64 -21.51 6.11 -12.07
C GLU A 64 -19.99 5.95 -12.15
N GLN A 65 -19.26 7.04 -12.06
CA GLN A 65 -17.83 7.07 -12.35
C GLN A 65 -16.97 7.28 -11.08
N PHE A 66 -17.40 8.14 -10.15
CA PHE A 66 -16.64 8.42 -8.93
C PHE A 66 -17.03 7.44 -7.83
N ILE A 67 -16.24 6.37 -7.67
CA ILE A 67 -16.62 5.21 -6.84
C ILE A 67 -15.91 5.15 -5.50
N GLY A 68 -14.86 5.93 -5.26
CA GLY A 68 -14.14 5.86 -3.99
C GLY A 68 -12.83 6.61 -3.94
N SER A 69 -12.05 6.34 -2.91
CA SER A 69 -10.72 6.91 -2.74
C SER A 69 -9.73 5.95 -2.09
N LYS A 70 -8.45 6.17 -2.37
CA LYS A 70 -7.33 5.64 -1.60
C LYS A 70 -6.79 6.76 -0.73
N LEU A 71 -7.01 6.64 0.58
CA LEU A 71 -6.62 7.63 1.59
C LEU A 71 -5.20 7.33 2.08
N ALA A 72 -4.29 8.27 1.91
CA ALA A 72 -2.91 8.14 2.38
C ALA A 72 -2.68 8.80 3.76
N THR A 73 -3.75 9.28 4.40
CA THR A 73 -3.69 9.84 5.74
C THR A 73 -3.70 8.75 6.81
N SER A 74 -3.03 9.02 7.93
CA SER A 74 -3.14 8.27 9.19
C SER A 74 -3.74 9.11 10.33
N VAL A 75 -4.21 10.32 10.01
CA VAL A 75 -4.85 11.21 10.99
C VAL A 75 -6.28 10.72 11.25
N ILE A 76 -6.54 10.27 12.47
CA ILE A 76 -7.82 9.64 12.84
C ILE A 76 -9.00 10.61 12.62
N GLY A 77 -8.83 11.89 12.95
CA GLY A 77 -9.89 12.90 12.74
C GLY A 77 -10.28 13.06 11.28
N GLU A 78 -9.31 13.08 10.35
CA GLU A 78 -9.58 13.14 8.92
C GLU A 78 -10.29 11.88 8.42
N LEU A 79 -9.82 10.70 8.84
CA LEU A 79 -10.47 9.43 8.49
C LEU A 79 -11.92 9.39 8.99
N THR A 80 -12.15 9.82 10.22
CA THR A 80 -13.50 9.85 10.81
C THR A 80 -14.41 10.82 10.05
N GLU A 81 -13.93 12.01 9.72
CA GLU A 81 -14.69 12.99 8.94
C GLU A 81 -15.07 12.45 7.58
N ILE A 82 -14.11 11.86 6.86
CA ILE A 82 -14.34 11.26 5.53
C ILE A 82 -15.36 10.12 5.62
N MET A 83 -15.19 9.18 6.56
CA MET A 83 -16.10 8.04 6.69
C MET A 83 -17.51 8.46 7.10
N ASN A 84 -17.64 9.46 7.96
CA ASN A 84 -18.95 9.95 8.39
C ASN A 84 -19.71 10.64 7.24
N ASN A 85 -19.02 11.41 6.41
CA ASN A 85 -19.68 12.21 5.38
C ASN A 85 -19.78 11.49 4.01
N SER A 86 -18.90 10.52 3.73
CA SER A 86 -18.85 9.83 2.43
C SER A 86 -18.70 8.30 2.53
N GLY A 87 -19.09 7.71 3.66
CA GLY A 87 -18.96 6.25 3.91
C GLY A 87 -19.75 5.34 2.96
N HIS A 88 -20.63 5.89 2.12
CA HIS A 88 -21.27 5.17 1.02
C HIS A 88 -20.30 4.84 -0.12
N LEU A 89 -19.19 5.55 -0.24
CA LEU A 89 -18.15 5.31 -1.22
C LEU A 89 -17.17 4.21 -0.78
N ALA A 90 -16.43 3.67 -1.74
CA ALA A 90 -15.38 2.69 -1.45
C ALA A 90 -14.07 3.39 -1.05
N HIS A 91 -13.91 3.66 0.23
CA HIS A 91 -12.65 4.20 0.77
C HIS A 91 -11.69 3.08 1.14
N PHE A 92 -10.42 3.24 0.75
CA PHE A 92 -9.32 2.34 1.07
C PHE A 92 -8.27 3.10 1.86
N THR A 93 -7.70 2.45 2.87
CA THR A 93 -6.62 3.00 3.70
C THR A 93 -5.25 2.48 3.28
N THR A 94 -4.23 2.76 4.07
CA THR A 94 -2.88 2.19 3.95
C THR A 94 -2.50 1.46 5.24
N ASP A 95 -1.41 0.70 5.23
CA ASP A 95 -0.98 -0.13 6.37
C ASP A 95 -1.00 0.60 7.73
N PRO A 96 -0.49 1.85 7.88
CA PRO A 96 -0.49 2.54 9.18
C PRO A 96 -1.89 2.85 9.73
N SER A 97 -2.89 2.98 8.89
CA SER A 97 -4.27 3.32 9.28
C SER A 97 -5.28 2.19 9.05
N MET A 98 -4.81 0.98 8.73
CA MET A 98 -5.68 -0.11 8.32
C MET A 98 -6.71 -0.50 9.40
N VAL A 99 -6.29 -0.77 10.64
CA VAL A 99 -7.20 -1.20 11.71
C VAL A 99 -8.25 -0.12 11.97
N VAL A 100 -7.82 1.12 12.21
CA VAL A 100 -8.74 2.23 12.50
C VAL A 100 -9.65 2.50 11.30
N GLY A 101 -9.10 2.51 10.09
CA GLY A 101 -9.90 2.73 8.88
C GLY A 101 -10.96 1.66 8.68
N MET A 102 -10.64 0.37 8.92
CA MET A 102 -11.61 -0.73 8.83
C MET A 102 -12.67 -0.63 9.92
N MET A 103 -12.31 -0.22 11.15
CA MET A 103 -13.26 0.06 12.22
C MET A 103 -14.24 1.19 11.85
N LEU A 104 -13.77 2.19 11.10
CA LEU A 104 -14.57 3.33 10.64
C LEU A 104 -15.37 3.02 9.34
N GLY A 105 -15.20 1.84 8.74
CA GLY A 105 -15.98 1.42 7.57
C GLY A 105 -15.25 1.43 6.23
N ALA A 106 -13.93 1.57 6.21
CA ALA A 106 -13.13 1.40 5.00
C ALA A 106 -13.35 0.02 4.36
N LYS A 107 -13.33 -0.05 3.04
CA LYS A 107 -13.59 -1.29 2.28
C LYS A 107 -12.35 -2.16 2.13
N GLY A 108 -11.17 -1.63 2.45
CA GLY A 108 -9.93 -2.38 2.37
C GLY A 108 -8.70 -1.51 2.58
N CYS A 109 -7.54 -2.07 2.22
CA CYS A 109 -6.26 -1.43 2.39
C CYS A 109 -5.39 -1.61 1.14
N TYR A 110 -4.74 -0.55 0.74
CA TYR A 110 -3.62 -0.61 -0.20
C TYR A 110 -2.33 -0.85 0.58
N SER A 111 -1.94 -2.10 0.66
CA SER A 111 -0.79 -2.51 1.45
C SER A 111 0.48 -2.61 0.63
N TYR A 112 1.57 -2.15 1.22
CA TYR A 112 2.93 -2.40 0.70
C TYR A 112 3.45 -3.80 1.07
N TRP A 113 2.77 -4.48 1.99
CA TRP A 113 3.21 -5.75 2.55
C TRP A 113 2.64 -6.95 1.81
N VAL A 114 1.61 -6.75 1.00
CA VAL A 114 0.96 -7.82 0.26
C VAL A 114 1.90 -8.53 -0.72
N ASN A 115 2.89 -7.82 -1.26
CA ASN A 115 3.92 -8.39 -2.14
C ASN A 115 5.09 -9.02 -1.37
N THR A 116 5.20 -8.75 -0.07
CA THR A 116 6.27 -9.30 0.78
C THR A 116 5.77 -10.47 1.61
N LEU A 117 4.62 -10.32 2.27
CA LEU A 117 4.02 -11.30 3.17
C LEU A 117 2.53 -11.51 2.85
N PRO A 118 2.16 -12.01 1.65
CA PRO A 118 0.77 -12.05 1.19
C PRO A 118 -0.14 -12.83 2.13
N ARG A 119 0.27 -14.02 2.58
CA ARG A 119 -0.53 -14.87 3.47
C ARG A 119 -0.75 -14.25 4.84
N TRP A 120 0.30 -13.68 5.42
CA TRP A 120 0.24 -12.97 6.70
C TRP A 120 -0.68 -11.76 6.61
N HIS A 121 -0.58 -11.00 5.51
CA HIS A 121 -1.40 -9.82 5.29
C HIS A 121 -2.88 -10.18 5.07
N ILE A 122 -3.18 -11.28 4.39
CA ILE A 122 -4.55 -11.80 4.24
C ILE A 122 -5.15 -12.14 5.61
N GLN A 123 -4.40 -12.79 6.50
CA GLN A 123 -4.87 -13.10 7.84
C GLN A 123 -5.13 -11.83 8.67
N TYR A 124 -4.26 -10.84 8.55
CA TYR A 124 -4.45 -9.53 9.16
C TYR A 124 -5.73 -8.86 8.63
N MET A 125 -5.92 -8.82 7.31
CA MET A 125 -7.12 -8.27 6.69
C MET A 125 -8.40 -9.03 7.12
N ASN A 126 -8.34 -10.36 7.20
CA ASN A 126 -9.47 -11.17 7.65
C ASN A 126 -9.83 -10.87 9.10
N ALA A 127 -8.84 -10.72 9.99
CA ALA A 127 -9.11 -10.31 11.36
C ALA A 127 -9.86 -8.96 11.44
N CYS A 128 -9.49 -7.98 10.58
CA CYS A 128 -10.22 -6.73 10.48
C CYS A 128 -11.66 -6.92 9.96
N LYS A 129 -11.84 -7.74 8.91
CA LYS A 129 -13.17 -7.99 8.31
C LYS A 129 -14.12 -8.73 9.26
N GLU A 130 -13.57 -9.61 10.09
CA GLU A 130 -14.30 -10.38 11.09
C GLU A 130 -14.61 -9.57 12.36
N GLY A 131 -14.09 -8.33 12.45
CA GLY A 131 -14.23 -7.51 13.67
C GLY A 131 -13.41 -8.03 14.85
N ASN A 132 -12.45 -8.92 14.61
CA ASN A 132 -11.55 -9.42 15.65
C ASN A 132 -10.42 -8.40 15.90
N TRP A 133 -10.79 -7.34 16.59
CA TRP A 133 -9.93 -6.18 16.79
C TRP A 133 -8.71 -6.48 17.65
N ASP A 134 -8.81 -7.41 18.59
CA ASP A 134 -7.65 -7.85 19.38
C ASP A 134 -6.60 -8.49 18.49
N LYS A 135 -7.00 -9.43 17.63
CA LYS A 135 -6.10 -10.09 16.68
C LYS A 135 -5.58 -9.11 15.64
N ALA A 136 -6.43 -8.25 15.08
CA ALA A 136 -6.05 -7.23 14.13
C ALA A 136 -5.00 -6.26 14.72
N THR A 137 -5.21 -5.83 15.96
CA THR A 137 -4.27 -4.95 16.67
C THR A 137 -2.93 -5.64 16.96
N GLN A 138 -2.91 -6.94 17.24
CA GLN A 138 -1.67 -7.70 17.40
C GLN A 138 -0.87 -7.73 16.08
N TYR A 139 -1.52 -7.99 14.94
CA TYR A 139 -0.88 -7.92 13.63
C TYR A 139 -0.35 -6.51 13.35
N HIS A 140 -1.17 -5.49 13.60
CA HIS A 140 -0.78 -4.10 13.40
C HIS A 140 0.47 -3.72 14.20
N LYS A 141 0.48 -4.00 15.51
CA LYS A 141 1.63 -3.72 16.38
C LYS A 141 2.90 -4.41 15.91
N LYS A 142 2.82 -5.69 15.52
CA LYS A 142 3.97 -6.44 14.99
C LYS A 142 4.53 -5.74 13.74
N LEU A 143 3.66 -5.39 12.80
CA LEU A 143 4.04 -4.75 11.54
C LEU A 143 4.70 -3.40 11.76
N ILE A 144 4.04 -2.52 12.50
CA ILE A 144 4.53 -1.15 12.74
C ILE A 144 5.82 -1.16 13.56
N ASN A 145 5.94 -2.05 14.56
CA ASN A 145 7.17 -2.20 15.33
C ASN A 145 8.33 -2.66 14.45
N TRP A 146 8.09 -3.65 13.58
CA TRP A 146 9.12 -4.10 12.65
C TRP A 146 9.52 -2.99 11.66
N GLU A 147 8.56 -2.27 11.09
CA GLU A 147 8.83 -1.12 10.21
C GLU A 147 9.64 -0.04 10.91
N SER A 148 9.25 0.33 12.12
CA SER A 148 9.92 1.36 12.92
C SER A 148 11.37 0.98 13.20
N LYS A 149 11.61 -0.26 13.58
CA LYS A 149 12.94 -0.76 13.90
C LYS A 149 13.85 -0.90 12.67
N ASN A 150 13.31 -1.38 11.56
CA ASN A 150 14.12 -1.87 10.43
C ASN A 150 14.07 -0.96 9.21
N LEU A 151 12.99 -0.21 8.98
CA LEU A 151 12.84 0.61 7.77
C LEU A 151 13.06 2.11 8.00
N ASN A 152 12.94 2.61 9.22
CA ASN A 152 13.14 4.04 9.47
C ASN A 152 14.58 4.46 9.16
N SER A 153 15.58 3.68 9.59
CA SER A 153 16.98 3.95 9.28
C SER A 153 17.26 4.05 7.76
N ILE A 154 16.56 3.25 6.96
CA ILE A 154 16.68 3.28 5.50
C ILE A 154 16.03 4.55 4.93
N ARG A 155 14.88 4.94 5.47
CA ARG A 155 14.19 6.19 5.08
C ARG A 155 15.01 7.41 5.49
N ASP A 156 15.61 7.39 6.67
CA ASP A 156 16.49 8.44 7.20
C ASP A 156 17.79 8.57 6.40
N ALA A 157 18.30 7.45 5.87
CA ALA A 157 19.41 7.44 4.91
C ALA A 157 19.03 8.00 3.52
N GLY A 158 17.78 8.47 3.35
CA GLY A 158 17.32 9.14 2.13
C GLY A 158 16.77 8.23 1.04
N TYR A 159 16.68 6.94 1.26
CA TYR A 159 16.06 6.04 0.28
C TYR A 159 14.57 6.35 0.12
N ARG A 160 14.17 6.61 -1.12
CA ARG A 160 12.80 6.97 -1.45
C ARG A 160 11.87 5.77 -1.38
N HIS A 161 10.59 6.05 -1.20
CA HIS A 161 9.55 5.06 -0.98
C HIS A 161 9.51 3.90 -2.01
N GLY A 162 9.62 4.19 -3.31
CA GLY A 162 9.66 3.17 -4.34
C GLY A 162 10.89 2.26 -4.26
N ILE A 163 12.04 2.77 -3.81
CA ILE A 163 13.28 2.01 -3.62
C ILE A 163 13.10 1.01 -2.46
N VAL A 164 12.54 1.48 -1.35
CA VAL A 164 12.24 0.64 -0.19
C VAL A 164 11.20 -0.43 -0.54
N GLY A 165 10.18 -0.07 -1.35
CA GLY A 165 9.18 -1.02 -1.83
C GLY A 165 9.78 -2.14 -2.70
N LYS A 166 10.70 -1.79 -3.59
CA LYS A 166 11.43 -2.77 -4.41
C LYS A 166 12.33 -3.67 -3.57
N ALA A 167 13.07 -3.10 -2.61
CA ALA A 167 13.89 -3.88 -1.69
C ALA A 167 13.04 -4.87 -0.89
N ARG A 168 11.86 -4.47 -0.41
CA ARG A 168 10.93 -5.39 0.29
C ARG A 168 10.43 -6.51 -0.60
N ALA A 169 10.08 -6.23 -1.84
CA ALA A 169 9.65 -7.26 -2.79
C ALA A 169 10.76 -8.29 -3.05
N ASP A 170 12.01 -7.83 -3.07
CA ASP A 170 13.19 -8.67 -3.25
C ASP A 170 13.50 -9.59 -2.04
N LEU A 171 13.03 -9.22 -0.83
CA LEU A 171 13.28 -10.01 0.40
C LEU A 171 12.69 -11.43 0.34
N THR A 172 11.63 -11.62 -0.41
CA THR A 172 10.89 -12.90 -0.45
C THR A 172 11.34 -13.83 -1.55
N GLY A 173 12.02 -13.30 -2.56
CA GLY A 173 12.41 -14.06 -3.75
C GLY A 173 11.24 -14.43 -4.68
N TRP A 174 10.07 -13.81 -4.53
CA TRP A 174 8.92 -14.01 -5.44
C TRP A 174 9.13 -13.36 -6.79
N LEU A 175 9.85 -12.24 -6.79
CA LEU A 175 10.16 -11.47 -7.98
C LEU A 175 11.68 -11.44 -8.13
N GLU A 176 12.17 -11.95 -9.23
CA GLU A 176 13.59 -11.86 -9.57
C GLU A 176 13.93 -10.38 -9.90
N ASP A 177 15.11 -9.93 -9.43
CA ASP A 177 15.66 -8.60 -9.70
C ASP A 177 14.72 -7.41 -9.35
N SER A 178 13.75 -7.59 -8.48
CA SER A 178 12.85 -6.53 -8.08
C SER A 178 13.54 -5.37 -7.34
N GLY A 179 14.72 -5.61 -6.78
CA GLY A 179 15.53 -4.63 -6.06
C GLY A 179 16.23 -3.61 -6.96
N ILE A 180 16.19 -3.75 -8.29
CA ILE A 180 16.82 -2.83 -9.23
C ILE A 180 16.03 -1.52 -9.32
N THR A 181 16.74 -0.40 -9.31
CA THR A 181 16.17 0.94 -9.46
C THR A 181 16.62 1.61 -10.75
N ARG A 182 15.77 2.48 -11.29
CA ARG A 182 16.12 3.29 -12.45
C ARG A 182 16.98 4.50 -12.02
N ALA A 183 17.98 4.84 -12.83
CA ALA A 183 18.76 6.07 -12.62
C ALA A 183 17.85 7.31 -12.47
N PRO A 184 18.20 8.29 -11.64
CA PRO A 184 19.42 8.43 -10.86
C PRO A 184 19.42 7.75 -9.49
N TYR A 185 18.44 6.91 -9.19
CA TYR A 185 18.26 6.34 -7.85
C TYR A 185 19.10 5.09 -7.65
N TYR A 186 19.81 5.02 -6.54
CA TYR A 186 20.55 3.84 -6.13
C TYR A 186 19.64 2.82 -5.44
N PRO A 187 19.80 1.51 -5.71
CA PRO A 187 19.10 0.46 -4.98
C PRO A 187 19.60 0.36 -3.54
N VAL A 188 18.80 -0.23 -2.67
CA VAL A 188 19.26 -0.64 -1.33
C VAL A 188 20.38 -1.66 -1.48
N SER A 189 21.44 -1.53 -0.68
CA SER A 189 22.61 -2.43 -0.77
C SER A 189 22.25 -3.89 -0.44
N ASP A 190 22.97 -4.83 -1.03
CA ASP A 190 22.73 -6.25 -0.80
C ASP A 190 22.96 -6.66 0.67
N GLN A 191 23.90 -6.01 1.35
CA GLN A 191 24.08 -6.24 2.81
C GLN A 191 22.84 -5.85 3.57
N LEU A 192 22.30 -4.65 3.34
CA LEU A 192 21.10 -4.18 4.02
C LEU A 192 19.86 -5.03 3.68
N LYS A 193 19.74 -5.52 2.44
CA LYS A 193 18.69 -6.48 2.09
C LYS A 193 18.82 -7.79 2.87
N ARG A 194 20.04 -8.33 3.02
CA ARG A 194 20.27 -9.54 3.83
C ARG A 194 19.86 -9.33 5.29
N ASP A 195 20.25 -8.21 5.89
CA ASP A 195 19.90 -7.88 7.27
C ASP A 195 18.39 -7.76 7.46
N LEU A 196 17.71 -7.06 6.55
CA LEU A 196 16.25 -6.96 6.53
C LEU A 196 15.56 -8.32 6.40
N LYS A 197 16.08 -9.19 5.54
CA LYS A 197 15.52 -10.54 5.35
C LYS A 197 15.61 -11.38 6.62
N HIS A 198 16.72 -11.31 7.33
CA HIS A 198 16.90 -11.99 8.61
C HIS A 198 15.86 -11.54 9.63
N THR A 199 15.75 -10.24 9.86
CA THR A 199 14.81 -9.69 10.84
C THR A 199 13.35 -9.93 10.43
N LEU A 200 13.03 -9.93 9.13
CA LEU A 200 11.69 -10.22 8.64
C LEU A 200 11.26 -11.65 9.00
N VAL A 201 12.15 -12.62 8.76
CA VAL A 201 11.89 -14.03 9.05
C VAL A 201 11.75 -14.25 10.55
N ASP A 202 12.69 -13.73 11.33
CA ASP A 202 12.75 -14.00 12.77
C ASP A 202 11.62 -13.30 13.55
N GLU A 203 11.27 -12.08 13.19
CA GLU A 203 10.35 -11.26 13.98
C GLU A 203 8.89 -11.31 13.49
N LEU A 204 8.64 -11.44 12.18
CA LEU A 204 7.27 -11.47 11.64
C LEU A 204 6.80 -12.87 11.23
N VAL A 205 7.68 -13.69 10.64
CA VAL A 205 7.27 -14.99 10.10
C VAL A 205 7.35 -16.08 11.16
N VAL A 206 8.41 -16.14 11.96
CA VAL A 206 8.61 -17.19 12.98
C VAL A 206 7.71 -16.99 14.19
N ALA A 207 7.40 -15.75 14.53
CA ALA A 207 6.48 -15.45 15.65
C ALA A 207 5.03 -15.89 15.37
N ASP A 208 4.71 -16.30 14.14
CA ASP A 208 3.41 -16.85 13.75
C ASP A 208 3.61 -18.32 13.35
N SER A 209 3.51 -19.23 14.31
CA SER A 209 3.80 -20.66 14.15
C SER A 209 2.99 -21.37 13.08
N GLN A 210 1.85 -20.82 12.67
CA GLN A 210 1.01 -21.35 11.59
C GLN A 210 1.51 -20.99 10.19
N LEU A 211 2.34 -19.96 10.05
CA LEU A 211 2.92 -19.52 8.77
C LEU A 211 4.32 -20.11 8.49
N SER A 212 4.95 -20.67 9.53
CA SER A 212 6.38 -20.98 9.52
C SER A 212 6.81 -22.03 8.49
N THR A 213 5.98 -23.00 8.16
CA THR A 213 6.40 -24.13 7.32
C THR A 213 6.46 -23.75 5.83
N ALA A 214 5.47 -23.04 5.31
CA ALA A 214 5.43 -22.67 3.89
C ALA A 214 6.39 -21.52 3.55
N ALA A 215 6.53 -20.53 4.46
CA ALA A 215 7.48 -19.44 4.27
C ALA A 215 8.93 -19.92 4.43
N ARG A 216 9.21 -20.86 5.33
CA ARG A 216 10.52 -21.50 5.46
C ARG A 216 10.91 -22.32 4.24
N GLN A 217 9.95 -23.03 3.62
CA GLN A 217 10.19 -23.80 2.39
C GLN A 217 10.52 -22.88 1.19
N GLY A 218 9.81 -21.76 1.02
CA GLY A 218 10.12 -20.78 -0.01
C GLY A 218 11.49 -20.11 0.19
N ILE A 219 11.91 -19.86 1.44
CA ILE A 219 13.19 -19.24 1.77
C ILE A 219 14.35 -20.24 1.73
N SER A 220 14.11 -21.53 2.04
CA SER A 220 15.16 -22.57 1.99
C SER A 220 15.46 -23.00 0.55
N SER A 221 14.50 -22.99 -0.36
CA SER A 221 14.72 -23.33 -1.77
C SER A 221 15.58 -22.29 -2.49
N VAL A 222 15.56 -21.02 -2.07
CA VAL A 222 16.44 -19.97 -2.58
C VAL A 222 17.90 -20.16 -2.13
N LYS A 223 18.14 -20.78 -0.96
CA LYS A 223 19.52 -21.08 -0.49
C LYS A 223 20.19 -22.19 -1.29
N SER A 224 19.45 -23.15 -1.83
CA SER A 224 20.00 -24.28 -2.58
C SER A 224 20.22 -23.97 -4.09
N GLY A 225 19.53 -22.97 -4.64
CA GLY A 225 19.65 -22.59 -6.06
C GLY A 225 20.86 -21.74 -6.42
N HIS A 226 21.54 -21.09 -5.44
CA HIS A 226 22.64 -20.16 -5.71
C HIS A 226 24.02 -20.84 -5.76
N SER A 227 24.12 -22.13 -5.43
CA SER A 227 25.39 -22.86 -5.43
C SER A 227 25.78 -23.46 -6.80
N SER A 228 24.87 -23.50 -7.78
CA SER A 228 25.10 -24.27 -9.02
C SER A 228 25.32 -23.42 -10.30
N ARG A 229 25.34 -22.08 -10.23
CA ARG A 229 25.60 -21.23 -11.40
C ARG A 229 26.86 -20.39 -11.32
N ARG A 230 27.99 -21.01 -10.96
CA ARG A 230 29.31 -20.47 -11.26
C ARG A 230 30.24 -21.59 -11.68
N LYS A 231 30.08 -22.08 -12.90
CA LYS A 231 31.14 -22.70 -13.75
C LYS A 231 30.59 -22.81 -15.17
N LEU A 232 30.80 -21.79 -15.95
CA LEU A 232 30.96 -21.93 -17.39
C LEU A 232 31.72 -20.68 -17.89
N SER A 233 32.94 -20.96 -18.18
CA SER A 233 33.94 -20.30 -19.05
C SER A 233 33.61 -18.96 -19.65
#